data_092a6dec135a97cd824a155c5b530f74
#
_entry.id   092a6dec135a97cd824a155c5b530f74
#
_cell.length_a   1.000
_cell.length_b   1.000
_cell.length_c   1.000
_cell.angle_alpha   90.00
_cell.angle_beta   90.00
_cell.angle_gamma   90.00
#
_symmetry.space_group_name_H-M   'P 1'
#
loop_
_entity.id
_entity.type
_entity.pdbx_description
1 polymer ?
#
loop_
_entity_poly.entity_id
_entity_poly.type
_entity_poly.pdbx_seq_one_letter_code
_entity_poly.pdbx_strand_id
1 'polypeptide(L)'
;MSFVALPERRLLSAMCARAPAWVTPDILTLLGLGGAALAGLGYELMIVNVAFVWLAAIGLLLNWVGDSLDGSLARARGIERPLYGFFVDHVVDALATFLIMVGLSFSGLVDPRIGLITLAAHNLVFSYVFINQAVSNVLVLSFSRFGPTELRMLLVLAGGIYAFTAAFNAPALPFVQTVLNLAFCVVALISTTTFLANAYGTAMTLRADEAERQARI
;
A
#
# COMPACT_ATOMS: atom_id res chain seq x y z
N MET A 1 -8.51 11.90 -8.62
CA MET A 1 -9.38 10.72 -8.79
C MET A 1 -8.58 9.66 -9.51
N SER A 2 -8.50 8.44 -8.94
CA SER A 2 -7.85 7.27 -9.55
C SER A 2 -8.59 6.87 -10.83
N PHE A 3 -7.85 6.31 -11.81
CA PHE A 3 -8.42 5.89 -13.10
C PHE A 3 -9.42 4.73 -12.94
N VAL A 4 -9.28 3.93 -11.88
CA VAL A 4 -10.10 2.73 -11.62
C VAL A 4 -11.26 3.01 -10.67
N ALA A 5 -11.34 4.21 -10.08
CA ALA A 5 -12.27 4.53 -8.98
C ALA A 5 -13.77 4.35 -9.31
N LEU A 6 -14.21 4.60 -10.55
CA LEU A 6 -15.63 4.47 -10.90
C LEU A 6 -16.08 3.00 -11.07
N PRO A 7 -15.38 2.17 -11.87
CA PRO A 7 -15.72 0.75 -11.97
C PRO A 7 -15.53 0.01 -10.63
N GLU A 8 -14.49 0.34 -9.87
CA GLU A 8 -14.24 -0.21 -8.55
C GLU A 8 -15.40 0.06 -7.58
N ARG A 9 -15.88 1.29 -7.47
CA ARG A 9 -17.02 1.63 -6.62
C ARG A 9 -18.30 0.86 -6.96
N ARG A 10 -18.57 0.64 -8.25
CA ARG A 10 -19.72 -0.17 -8.69
C ARG A 10 -19.57 -1.62 -8.27
N LEU A 11 -18.38 -2.18 -8.43
CA LEU A 11 -18.09 -3.57 -8.03
C LEU A 11 -18.23 -3.71 -6.52
N LEU A 12 -17.60 -2.83 -5.73
CA LEU A 12 -17.66 -2.85 -4.27
C LEU A 12 -19.11 -2.73 -3.75
N SER A 13 -19.91 -1.82 -4.34
CA SER A 13 -21.32 -1.68 -3.94
C SER A 13 -22.14 -2.95 -4.23
N ALA A 14 -21.89 -3.60 -5.36
CA ALA A 14 -22.55 -4.87 -5.71
C ALA A 14 -22.12 -6.02 -4.77
N MET A 15 -20.84 -6.05 -4.34
CA MET A 15 -20.33 -7.02 -3.38
C MET A 15 -20.92 -6.78 -1.98
N CYS A 16 -20.98 -5.52 -1.52
CA CYS A 16 -21.63 -5.17 -0.26
C CYS A 16 -23.09 -5.58 -0.21
N ALA A 17 -23.86 -5.37 -1.30
CA ALA A 17 -25.26 -5.74 -1.38
C ALA A 17 -25.49 -7.27 -1.29
N ARG A 18 -24.50 -8.07 -1.66
CA ARG A 18 -24.58 -9.55 -1.62
C ARG A 18 -23.88 -10.16 -0.40
N ALA A 19 -23.21 -9.34 0.42
CA ALA A 19 -22.45 -9.84 1.56
C ALA A 19 -23.38 -10.44 2.62
N PRO A 20 -23.16 -11.72 3.02
CA PRO A 20 -23.95 -12.37 4.07
C PRO A 20 -23.91 -11.58 5.40
N ALA A 21 -24.94 -11.75 6.22
CA ALA A 21 -25.05 -11.01 7.49
C ALA A 21 -23.89 -11.29 8.47
N TRP A 22 -23.31 -12.49 8.42
CA TRP A 22 -22.19 -12.88 9.30
C TRP A 22 -20.85 -12.23 8.91
N VAL A 23 -20.71 -11.73 7.67
CA VAL A 23 -19.52 -10.98 7.24
C VAL A 23 -19.55 -9.61 7.89
N THR A 24 -18.56 -9.30 8.71
CA THR A 24 -18.41 -8.00 9.38
C THR A 24 -17.25 -7.22 8.78
N PRO A 25 -17.18 -5.89 8.95
CA PRO A 25 -16.00 -5.11 8.58
C PRO A 25 -14.70 -5.68 9.16
N ASP A 26 -14.69 -6.04 10.44
CA ASP A 26 -13.50 -6.60 11.10
C ASP A 26 -13.03 -7.93 10.48
N ILE A 27 -13.95 -8.80 10.02
CA ILE A 27 -13.61 -10.02 9.28
C ILE A 27 -12.96 -9.67 7.94
N LEU A 28 -13.44 -8.64 7.26
CA LEU A 28 -12.86 -8.18 6.00
C LEU A 28 -11.47 -7.59 6.19
N THR A 29 -11.27 -6.79 7.23
CA THR A 29 -9.94 -6.27 7.59
C THR A 29 -8.95 -7.41 7.88
N LEU A 30 -9.38 -8.43 8.64
CA LEU A 30 -8.54 -9.63 8.89
C LEU A 30 -8.29 -10.43 7.61
N LEU A 31 -9.26 -10.54 6.70
CA LEU A 31 -9.08 -11.16 5.39
C LEU A 31 -8.03 -10.40 4.58
N GLY A 32 -8.10 -9.07 4.59
CA GLY A 32 -7.13 -8.20 3.93
C GLY A 32 -5.71 -8.40 4.47
N LEU A 33 -5.57 -8.45 5.79
CA LEU A 33 -4.28 -8.71 6.43
C LEU A 33 -3.76 -10.11 6.12
N GLY A 34 -4.62 -11.13 6.19
CA GLY A 34 -4.27 -12.51 5.79
C GLY A 34 -3.86 -12.60 4.32
N GLY A 35 -4.54 -11.84 3.44
CA GLY A 35 -4.17 -11.67 2.04
C GLY A 35 -2.79 -11.05 1.87
N ALA A 36 -2.46 -10.02 2.64
CA ALA A 36 -1.13 -9.40 2.60
C ALA A 36 -0.02 -10.37 3.05
N ALA A 37 -0.27 -11.13 4.12
CA ALA A 37 0.67 -12.17 4.57
C ALA A 37 0.87 -13.25 3.50
N LEU A 38 -0.23 -13.69 2.87
CA LEU A 38 -0.17 -14.67 1.79
C LEU A 38 0.57 -14.12 0.57
N ALA A 39 0.39 -12.85 0.23
CA ALA A 39 1.11 -12.19 -0.86
C ALA A 39 2.61 -12.10 -0.57
N GLY A 40 2.99 -11.67 0.62
CA GLY A 40 4.38 -11.61 1.06
C GLY A 40 5.05 -12.99 0.99
N LEU A 41 4.40 -14.02 1.56
CA LEU A 41 4.87 -15.39 1.50
C LEU A 41 4.98 -15.91 0.06
N GLY A 42 3.98 -15.62 -0.78
CA GLY A 42 4.01 -15.98 -2.19
C GLY A 42 5.20 -15.38 -2.94
N TYR A 43 5.46 -14.10 -2.72
CA TYR A 43 6.65 -13.44 -3.28
C TYR A 43 7.95 -14.07 -2.77
N GLU A 44 8.12 -14.25 -1.47
CA GLU A 44 9.34 -14.83 -0.88
C GLU A 44 9.61 -16.24 -1.46
N LEU A 45 8.58 -17.07 -1.59
CA LEU A 45 8.70 -18.41 -2.15
C LEU A 45 9.02 -18.45 -3.65
N MET A 46 8.87 -17.34 -4.39
CA MET A 46 9.28 -17.28 -5.80
C MET A 46 10.77 -17.58 -6.00
N ILE A 47 11.63 -17.38 -5.00
CA ILE A 47 13.04 -17.76 -5.06
C ILE A 47 13.22 -19.29 -5.19
N VAL A 48 12.27 -20.06 -4.67
CA VAL A 48 12.27 -21.53 -4.75
C VAL A 48 11.61 -21.98 -6.05
N ASN A 49 10.45 -21.40 -6.38
CA ASN A 49 9.72 -21.70 -7.59
C ASN A 49 8.88 -20.49 -8.02
N VAL A 50 9.12 -19.99 -9.23
CA VAL A 50 8.43 -18.82 -9.77
C VAL A 50 6.90 -18.99 -9.89
N ALA A 51 6.39 -20.23 -9.87
CA ALA A 51 4.95 -20.51 -9.84
C ALA A 51 4.25 -19.96 -8.59
N PHE A 52 4.98 -19.67 -7.50
CA PHE A 52 4.42 -19.01 -6.31
C PHE A 52 3.96 -17.57 -6.58
N VAL A 53 4.23 -17.00 -7.76
CA VAL A 53 3.62 -15.75 -8.22
C VAL A 53 2.08 -15.82 -8.18
N TRP A 54 1.49 -16.97 -8.41
CA TRP A 54 0.03 -17.15 -8.31
C TRP A 54 -0.46 -17.03 -6.87
N LEU A 55 0.32 -17.53 -5.91
CA LEU A 55 0.02 -17.36 -4.49
C LEU A 55 0.09 -15.88 -4.11
N ALA A 56 1.12 -15.17 -4.57
CA ALA A 56 1.24 -13.72 -4.36
C ALA A 56 0.05 -12.96 -4.97
N ALA A 57 -0.35 -13.30 -6.20
CA ALA A 57 -1.49 -12.68 -6.88
C ALA A 57 -2.82 -12.90 -6.15
N ILE A 58 -3.06 -14.14 -5.67
CA ILE A 58 -4.25 -14.46 -4.85
C ILE A 58 -4.20 -13.67 -3.54
N GLY A 59 -3.04 -13.60 -2.89
CA GLY A 59 -2.85 -12.82 -1.67
C GLY A 59 -3.15 -11.33 -1.88
N LEU A 60 -2.65 -10.72 -2.97
CA LEU A 60 -2.94 -9.32 -3.32
C LEU A 60 -4.43 -9.09 -3.62
N LEU A 61 -5.10 -10.05 -4.27
CA LEU A 61 -6.54 -9.99 -4.51
C LEU A 61 -7.33 -10.02 -3.20
N LEU A 62 -7.00 -10.93 -2.28
CA LEU A 62 -7.65 -11.02 -0.97
C LEU A 62 -7.39 -9.76 -0.13
N ASN A 63 -6.15 -9.23 -0.18
CA ASN A 63 -5.82 -7.96 0.47
C ASN A 63 -6.66 -6.82 -0.09
N TRP A 64 -6.80 -6.70 -1.41
CA TRP A 64 -7.65 -5.68 -2.04
C TRP A 64 -9.12 -5.84 -1.65
N VAL A 65 -9.67 -7.07 -1.68
CA VAL A 65 -11.07 -7.34 -1.31
C VAL A 65 -11.32 -6.95 0.15
N GLY A 66 -10.44 -7.36 1.06
CA GLY A 66 -10.59 -7.08 2.49
C GLY A 66 -10.58 -5.59 2.78
N ASP A 67 -9.53 -4.91 2.36
CA ASP A 67 -9.26 -3.48 2.54
C ASP A 67 -10.32 -2.56 1.87
N SER A 68 -10.75 -2.88 0.65
CA SER A 68 -11.71 -2.04 -0.07
C SER A 68 -13.16 -2.24 0.40
N LEU A 69 -13.49 -3.44 0.93
CA LEU A 69 -14.85 -3.78 1.31
C LEU A 69 -15.19 -3.44 2.76
N ASP A 70 -14.24 -3.43 3.69
CA ASP A 70 -14.52 -3.27 5.13
C ASP A 70 -15.20 -1.94 5.44
N GLY A 71 -14.62 -0.81 5.05
CA GLY A 71 -15.21 0.51 5.17
C GLY A 71 -16.46 0.69 4.30
N SER A 72 -16.50 0.08 3.10
CA SER A 72 -17.66 0.14 2.21
C SER A 72 -18.86 -0.60 2.81
N LEU A 73 -18.63 -1.76 3.42
CA LEU A 73 -19.66 -2.55 4.10
C LEU A 73 -20.16 -1.85 5.37
N ALA A 74 -19.24 -1.25 6.16
CA ALA A 74 -19.60 -0.47 7.35
C ALA A 74 -20.57 0.66 7.00
N ARG A 75 -20.25 1.43 5.95
CA ARG A 75 -21.11 2.51 5.43
C ARG A 75 -22.44 1.97 4.91
N ALA A 76 -22.42 0.92 4.10
CA ALA A 76 -23.65 0.36 3.51
C ALA A 76 -24.63 -0.18 4.57
N ARG A 77 -24.14 -0.61 5.73
CA ARG A 77 -24.95 -1.14 6.85
C ARG A 77 -25.24 -0.11 7.95
N GLY A 78 -24.68 1.10 7.87
CA GLY A 78 -24.84 2.12 8.91
C GLY A 78 -24.22 1.74 10.26
N ILE A 79 -23.14 0.93 10.25
CA ILE A 79 -22.43 0.46 11.46
C ILE A 79 -21.02 1.03 11.55
N GLU A 80 -20.81 2.23 11.03
CA GLU A 80 -19.52 2.90 11.05
C GLU A 80 -19.03 3.16 12.48
N ARG A 81 -17.74 2.93 12.70
CA ARG A 81 -17.02 3.25 13.93
C ARG A 81 -15.85 4.18 13.59
N PRO A 82 -16.07 5.48 13.41
CA PRO A 82 -15.09 6.37 12.74
C PRO A 82 -13.70 6.34 13.36
N LEU A 83 -13.58 6.44 14.68
CA LEU A 83 -12.26 6.44 15.35
C LEU A 83 -11.59 5.06 15.33
N TYR A 84 -12.37 4.02 15.67
CA TYR A 84 -11.88 2.65 15.68
C TYR A 84 -11.52 2.19 14.26
N GLY A 85 -12.42 2.41 13.29
CA GLY A 85 -12.20 2.06 11.89
C GLY A 85 -10.97 2.76 11.34
N PHE A 86 -10.84 4.07 11.54
CA PHE A 86 -9.66 4.82 11.15
C PHE A 86 -8.36 4.24 11.72
N PHE A 87 -8.33 3.95 13.01
CA PHE A 87 -7.13 3.40 13.66
C PHE A 87 -6.76 2.03 13.11
N VAL A 88 -7.73 1.11 13.05
CA VAL A 88 -7.50 -0.27 12.61
C VAL A 88 -7.08 -0.31 11.14
N ASP A 89 -7.76 0.42 10.26
CA ASP A 89 -7.47 0.54 8.83
C ASP A 89 -5.98 0.91 8.61
N HIS A 90 -5.54 2.01 9.21
CA HIS A 90 -4.18 2.50 9.01
C HIS A 90 -3.09 1.61 9.63
N VAL A 91 -3.36 1.00 10.79
CA VAL A 91 -2.42 0.04 11.40
C VAL A 91 -2.30 -1.21 10.54
N VAL A 92 -3.42 -1.72 10.03
CA VAL A 92 -3.44 -2.90 9.17
C VAL A 92 -2.80 -2.61 7.82
N ASP A 93 -3.04 -1.43 7.23
CA ASP A 93 -2.39 -0.99 5.99
C ASP A 93 -0.87 -0.92 6.12
N ALA A 94 -0.38 -0.35 7.23
CA ALA A 94 1.05 -0.30 7.49
C ALA A 94 1.66 -1.71 7.60
N LEU A 95 0.99 -2.62 8.32
CA LEU A 95 1.43 -4.00 8.48
C LEU A 95 1.32 -4.78 7.17
N ALA A 96 0.24 -4.60 6.40
CA ALA A 96 0.06 -5.22 5.09
C ALA A 96 1.15 -4.80 4.11
N THR A 97 1.44 -3.50 4.04
CA THR A 97 2.54 -2.95 3.22
C THR A 97 3.89 -3.56 3.64
N PHE A 98 4.15 -3.63 4.95
CA PHE A 98 5.37 -4.24 5.47
C PHE A 98 5.51 -5.71 5.02
N LEU A 99 4.47 -6.52 5.22
CA LEU A 99 4.48 -7.96 4.85
C LEU A 99 4.70 -8.18 3.36
N ILE A 100 3.97 -7.45 2.50
CA ILE A 100 4.09 -7.55 1.05
C ILE A 100 5.50 -7.14 0.60
N MET A 101 6.00 -6.00 1.10
CA MET A 101 7.27 -5.44 0.67
C MET A 101 8.48 -6.25 1.15
N VAL A 102 8.41 -6.83 2.35
CA VAL A 102 9.45 -7.76 2.83
C VAL A 102 9.50 -9.00 1.95
N GLY A 103 8.37 -9.67 1.72
CA GLY A 103 8.34 -10.84 0.85
C GLY A 103 8.83 -10.54 -0.57
N LEU A 104 8.38 -9.42 -1.14
CA LEU A 104 8.81 -8.98 -2.46
C LEU A 104 10.32 -8.68 -2.52
N SER A 105 10.90 -8.12 -1.46
CA SER A 105 12.34 -7.84 -1.39
C SER A 105 13.18 -9.12 -1.46
N PHE A 106 12.68 -10.24 -0.97
CA PHE A 106 13.36 -11.54 -0.99
C PHE A 106 12.91 -12.47 -2.12
N SER A 107 12.07 -12.00 -3.04
CA SER A 107 11.50 -12.80 -4.14
C SER A 107 12.46 -13.11 -5.29
N GLY A 108 13.60 -12.43 -5.39
CA GLY A 108 14.46 -12.42 -6.57
C GLY A 108 14.00 -11.45 -7.68
N LEU A 109 12.82 -10.84 -7.56
CA LEU A 109 12.32 -9.82 -8.48
C LEU A 109 13.18 -8.56 -8.46
N VAL A 110 13.55 -8.13 -7.27
CA VAL A 110 14.26 -6.89 -6.95
C VAL A 110 15.43 -7.23 -6.04
N ASP A 111 16.49 -6.44 -6.10
CA ASP A 111 17.58 -6.54 -5.12
C ASP A 111 17.02 -6.28 -3.71
N PRO A 112 17.27 -7.14 -2.72
CA PRO A 112 16.73 -7.01 -1.37
C PRO A 112 17.03 -5.65 -0.72
N ARG A 113 18.21 -5.09 -0.99
CA ARG A 113 18.61 -3.79 -0.44
C ARG A 113 17.73 -2.67 -1.01
N ILE A 114 17.45 -2.70 -2.31
CA ILE A 114 16.60 -1.72 -2.99
C ILE A 114 15.16 -1.85 -2.47
N GLY A 115 14.63 -3.07 -2.37
CA GLY A 115 13.29 -3.32 -1.83
C GLY A 115 13.12 -2.80 -0.40
N LEU A 116 14.07 -3.11 0.49
CA LEU A 116 14.03 -2.67 1.89
C LEU A 116 14.25 -1.15 2.03
N ILE A 117 15.09 -0.53 1.20
CA ILE A 117 15.24 0.94 1.17
C ILE A 117 13.93 1.60 0.73
N THR A 118 13.26 1.03 -0.27
CA THR A 118 11.96 1.52 -0.74
C THR A 118 10.90 1.42 0.35
N LEU A 119 10.86 0.31 1.08
CA LEU A 119 9.97 0.14 2.24
C LEU A 119 10.25 1.20 3.33
N ALA A 120 11.52 1.40 3.67
CA ALA A 120 11.92 2.41 4.65
C ALA A 120 11.52 3.83 4.21
N ALA A 121 11.76 4.19 2.95
CA ALA A 121 11.36 5.47 2.39
C ALA A 121 9.83 5.68 2.40
N HIS A 122 9.07 4.63 2.10
CA HIS A 122 7.62 4.66 2.19
C HIS A 122 7.12 4.88 3.63
N ASN A 123 7.71 4.17 4.60
CA ASN A 123 7.37 4.34 6.01
C ASN A 123 7.69 5.74 6.55
N LEU A 124 8.70 6.45 6.01
CA LEU A 124 8.92 7.86 6.35
C LEU A 124 7.73 8.74 5.94
N VAL A 125 7.17 8.52 4.75
CA VAL A 125 5.97 9.27 4.30
C VAL A 125 4.78 8.94 5.20
N PHE A 126 4.56 7.69 5.55
CA PHE A 126 3.50 7.28 6.49
C PHE A 126 3.67 7.96 7.85
N SER A 127 4.86 7.92 8.41
CA SER A 127 5.16 8.57 9.69
C SER A 127 4.88 10.07 9.64
N TYR A 128 5.28 10.75 8.56
CA TYR A 128 4.99 12.17 8.37
C TYR A 128 3.48 12.44 8.37
N VAL A 129 2.69 11.65 7.64
CA VAL A 129 1.23 11.84 7.54
C VAL A 129 0.58 11.82 8.92
N PHE A 130 0.93 10.84 9.77
CA PHE A 130 0.36 10.73 11.13
C PHE A 130 0.85 11.81 12.08
N ILE A 131 2.13 12.17 12.02
CA ILE A 131 2.68 13.28 12.82
C ILE A 131 2.01 14.59 12.42
N ASN A 132 1.88 14.86 11.12
CA ASN A 132 1.22 16.05 10.61
C ASN A 132 -0.25 16.12 11.06
N GLN A 133 -0.98 15.00 11.00
CA GLN A 133 -2.36 14.94 11.50
C GLN A 133 -2.44 15.25 13.00
N ALA A 134 -1.53 14.73 13.80
CA ALA A 134 -1.51 14.97 15.25
C ALA A 134 -1.24 16.45 15.59
N VAL A 135 -0.49 17.17 14.77
CA VAL A 135 -0.12 18.58 15.00
C VAL A 135 -1.11 19.55 14.36
N SER A 136 -1.55 19.28 13.13
CA SER A 136 -2.39 20.22 12.35
C SER A 136 -3.88 19.88 12.38
N ASN A 137 -4.29 18.72 12.91
CA ASN A 137 -5.63 18.13 12.78
C ASN A 137 -6.11 17.95 11.32
N VAL A 138 -5.18 17.98 10.36
CA VAL A 138 -5.46 17.81 8.92
C VAL A 138 -4.81 16.53 8.43
N LEU A 139 -5.62 15.59 7.95
CA LEU A 139 -5.14 14.35 7.35
C LEU A 139 -5.01 14.53 5.84
N VAL A 140 -3.78 14.54 5.32
CA VAL A 140 -3.48 14.58 3.90
C VAL A 140 -2.98 13.19 3.47
N LEU A 141 -3.89 12.36 2.95
CA LEU A 141 -3.58 10.97 2.55
C LEU A 141 -3.17 10.82 1.07
N SER A 142 -3.37 11.85 0.24
CA SER A 142 -3.18 11.71 -1.19
C SER A 142 -2.20 12.73 -1.75
N PHE A 143 -1.01 12.24 -2.10
CA PHE A 143 0.01 13.05 -2.82
C PHE A 143 0.02 12.77 -4.32
N SER A 144 -0.75 11.79 -4.84
CA SER A 144 -0.74 11.43 -6.26
C SER A 144 -2.11 10.91 -6.76
N ARG A 145 -2.22 10.77 -8.10
CA ARG A 145 -3.38 10.13 -8.76
C ARG A 145 -3.31 8.60 -8.75
N PHE A 146 -2.19 8.03 -8.33
CA PHE A 146 -2.01 6.59 -8.17
C PHE A 146 -2.52 6.16 -6.80
N GLY A 147 -3.48 5.24 -6.80
CA GLY A 147 -4.04 4.66 -5.59
C GLY A 147 -3.45 3.28 -5.25
N PRO A 148 -3.83 2.72 -4.09
CA PRO A 148 -3.39 1.38 -3.67
C PRO A 148 -3.79 0.27 -4.66
N THR A 149 -4.93 0.39 -5.32
CA THR A 149 -5.43 -0.58 -6.30
C THR A 149 -4.51 -0.65 -7.53
N GLU A 150 -4.11 0.50 -8.08
CA GLU A 150 -3.18 0.57 -9.21
C GLU A 150 -1.82 -0.01 -8.84
N LEU A 151 -1.34 0.24 -7.63
CA LEU A 151 -0.08 -0.33 -7.15
C LEU A 151 -0.15 -1.86 -7.07
N ARG A 152 -1.23 -2.42 -6.52
CA ARG A 152 -1.43 -3.89 -6.48
C ARG A 152 -1.46 -4.49 -7.88
N MET A 153 -2.15 -3.85 -8.84
CA MET A 153 -2.16 -4.29 -10.24
C MET A 153 -0.75 -4.29 -10.87
N LEU A 154 0.04 -3.26 -10.60
CA LEU A 154 1.43 -3.20 -11.07
C LEU A 154 2.31 -4.30 -10.46
N LEU A 155 2.11 -4.62 -9.18
CA LEU A 155 2.83 -5.70 -8.50
C LEU A 155 2.48 -7.06 -9.10
N VAL A 156 1.20 -7.33 -9.38
CA VAL A 156 0.76 -8.57 -10.06
C VAL A 156 1.38 -8.66 -11.47
N LEU A 157 1.33 -7.57 -12.23
CA LEU A 157 1.90 -7.54 -13.58
C LEU A 157 3.41 -7.74 -13.56
N ALA A 158 4.13 -7.04 -12.70
CA ALA A 158 5.59 -7.15 -12.56
C ALA A 158 6.00 -8.57 -12.15
N GLY A 159 5.31 -9.15 -11.15
CA GLY A 159 5.52 -10.53 -10.73
C GLY A 159 5.26 -11.53 -11.84
N GLY A 160 4.18 -11.35 -12.61
CA GLY A 160 3.84 -12.20 -13.75
C GLY A 160 4.87 -12.13 -14.88
N ILE A 161 5.33 -10.93 -15.25
CA ILE A 161 6.38 -10.74 -16.27
C ILE A 161 7.70 -11.40 -15.82
N TYR A 162 8.08 -11.19 -14.57
CA TYR A 162 9.28 -11.80 -14.00
C TYR A 162 9.16 -13.34 -14.02
N ALA A 163 8.06 -13.89 -13.50
CA ALA A 163 7.86 -15.33 -13.45
C ALA A 163 7.85 -15.96 -14.83
N PHE A 164 7.22 -15.32 -15.82
CA PHE A 164 7.23 -15.76 -17.20
C PHE A 164 8.67 -15.79 -17.78
N THR A 165 9.42 -14.70 -17.63
CA THR A 165 10.79 -14.62 -18.14
C THR A 165 11.75 -15.60 -17.44
N ALA A 166 11.55 -15.81 -16.12
CA ALA A 166 12.35 -16.77 -15.36
C ALA A 166 12.02 -18.23 -15.71
N ALA A 167 10.74 -18.57 -15.84
CA ALA A 167 10.29 -19.92 -16.17
C ALA A 167 10.81 -20.41 -17.52
N PHE A 168 10.96 -19.53 -18.50
CA PHE A 168 11.47 -19.85 -19.85
C PHE A 168 12.98 -19.57 -19.99
N ASN A 169 13.70 -19.28 -18.90
CA ASN A 169 15.11 -18.86 -18.93
C ASN A 169 15.39 -17.82 -20.03
N ALA A 170 14.46 -16.87 -20.19
CA ALA A 170 14.53 -15.89 -21.25
C ALA A 170 15.76 -14.97 -21.05
N PRO A 171 16.53 -14.67 -22.11
CA PRO A 171 17.67 -13.76 -22.01
C PRO A 171 17.30 -12.35 -21.57
N ALA A 172 16.00 -12.02 -21.56
CA ALA A 172 15.45 -10.78 -21.08
C ALA A 172 15.39 -10.67 -19.53
N LEU A 173 15.58 -11.76 -18.78
CA LEU A 173 15.45 -11.76 -17.32
C LEU A 173 16.31 -10.69 -16.62
N PRO A 174 17.62 -10.54 -16.92
CA PRO A 174 18.44 -9.49 -16.30
C PRO A 174 17.96 -8.07 -16.63
N PHE A 175 17.42 -7.87 -17.83
CA PHE A 175 16.84 -6.60 -18.23
C PHE A 175 15.56 -6.29 -17.41
N VAL A 176 14.67 -7.28 -17.25
CA VAL A 176 13.46 -7.14 -16.43
C VAL A 176 13.84 -6.78 -14.98
N GLN A 177 14.78 -7.49 -14.38
CA GLN A 177 15.27 -7.17 -13.02
C GLN A 177 15.85 -5.76 -12.93
N THR A 178 16.63 -5.34 -13.92
CA THR A 178 17.22 -3.99 -13.96
C THR A 178 16.13 -2.91 -14.02
N VAL A 179 15.10 -3.10 -14.84
CA VAL A 179 13.96 -2.18 -14.95
C VAL A 179 13.18 -2.10 -13.64
N LEU A 180 12.93 -3.24 -13.00
CA LEU A 180 12.24 -3.28 -11.70
C LEU A 180 13.06 -2.60 -10.60
N ASN A 181 14.35 -2.89 -10.50
CA ASN A 181 15.25 -2.23 -9.56
C ASN A 181 15.26 -0.71 -9.76
N LEU A 182 15.34 -0.24 -10.99
CA LEU A 182 15.28 1.19 -11.30
C LEU A 182 13.94 1.80 -10.89
N ALA A 183 12.82 1.12 -11.16
CA ALA A 183 11.49 1.59 -10.76
C ALA A 183 11.38 1.72 -9.24
N PHE A 184 11.90 0.76 -8.48
CA PHE A 184 11.91 0.81 -7.01
C PHE A 184 12.84 1.92 -6.49
N CYS A 185 14.00 2.15 -7.09
CA CYS A 185 14.87 3.28 -6.77
C CYS A 185 14.16 4.62 -6.99
N VAL A 186 13.42 4.76 -8.09
CA VAL A 186 12.63 5.97 -8.38
C VAL A 186 11.53 6.17 -7.34
N VAL A 187 10.81 5.11 -6.96
CA VAL A 187 9.80 5.17 -5.89
C VAL A 187 10.42 5.58 -4.55
N ALA A 188 11.56 5.00 -4.17
CA ALA A 188 12.28 5.36 -2.96
C ALA A 188 12.71 6.84 -2.97
N LEU A 189 13.24 7.32 -4.09
CA LEU A 189 13.64 8.72 -4.26
C LEU A 189 12.44 9.67 -4.15
N ILE A 190 11.34 9.37 -4.85
CA ILE A 190 10.10 10.17 -4.77
C ILE A 190 9.56 10.19 -3.34
N SER A 191 9.49 9.04 -2.66
CA SER A 191 9.02 8.96 -1.29
C SER A 191 9.89 9.79 -0.34
N THR A 192 11.23 9.65 -0.43
CA THR A 192 12.16 10.40 0.41
C THR A 192 12.08 11.91 0.16
N THR A 193 12.04 12.34 -1.11
CA THR A 193 11.92 13.76 -1.46
C THR A 193 10.58 14.34 -1.03
N THR A 194 9.49 13.59 -1.17
CA THR A 194 8.16 13.96 -0.70
C THR A 194 8.16 14.14 0.82
N PHE A 195 8.73 13.19 1.56
CA PHE A 195 8.87 13.30 3.02
C PHE A 195 9.64 14.57 3.41
N LEU A 196 10.84 14.78 2.85
CA LEU A 196 11.69 15.92 3.20
C LEU A 196 11.02 17.26 2.86
N ALA A 197 10.43 17.38 1.68
CA ALA A 197 9.77 18.62 1.26
C ALA A 197 8.57 18.97 2.15
N ASN A 198 7.72 17.98 2.46
CA ASN A 198 6.55 18.22 3.30
C ASN A 198 6.94 18.45 4.77
N ALA A 199 7.90 17.69 5.32
CA ALA A 199 8.39 17.90 6.68
C ALA A 199 9.00 19.29 6.86
N TYR A 200 9.82 19.74 5.90
CA TYR A 200 10.38 21.08 5.92
C TYR A 200 9.28 22.16 5.81
N GLY A 201 8.35 22.02 4.87
CA GLY A 201 7.24 22.96 4.69
C GLY A 201 6.39 23.10 5.96
N THR A 202 5.97 21.98 6.56
CA THR A 202 5.19 21.99 7.80
C THR A 202 5.98 22.63 8.96
N ALA A 203 7.26 22.30 9.11
CA ALA A 203 8.10 22.88 10.16
C ALA A 203 8.21 24.41 10.03
N MET A 204 8.33 24.92 8.81
CA MET A 204 8.40 26.37 8.56
C MET A 204 7.06 27.06 8.84
N THR A 205 5.94 26.45 8.46
CA THR A 205 4.60 26.99 8.75
C THR A 205 4.34 27.07 10.26
N LEU A 206 4.60 25.98 10.99
CA LEU A 206 4.41 25.93 12.43
C LEU A 206 5.28 26.96 13.15
N ARG A 207 6.54 27.14 12.72
CA ARG A 207 7.44 28.15 13.27
C ARG A 207 6.92 29.57 13.07
N ALA A 208 6.35 29.85 11.89
CA ALA A 208 5.77 31.17 11.60
C ALA A 208 4.52 31.43 12.45
N ASP A 209 3.62 30.44 12.56
CA ASP A 209 2.40 30.53 13.37
C ASP A 209 2.71 30.75 14.87
N GLU A 210 3.72 30.07 15.39
CA GLU A 210 4.16 30.25 16.78
C GLU A 210 4.77 31.64 17.02
N ALA A 211 5.60 32.14 16.09
CA ALA A 211 6.16 33.45 16.17
C ALA A 211 5.09 34.58 16.17
N GLU A 212 4.06 34.43 15.32
CA GLU A 212 2.91 35.35 15.31
C GLU A 212 2.11 35.31 16.60
N ARG A 213 1.89 34.14 17.19
CA ARG A 213 1.20 34.00 18.49
C ARG A 213 1.97 34.68 19.61
N GLN A 214 3.30 34.51 19.65
CA GLN A 214 4.16 35.16 20.64
C GLN A 214 4.18 36.69 20.52
N ALA A 215 4.12 37.22 19.29
CA ALA A 215 4.08 38.67 19.05
C ALA A 215 2.76 39.33 19.45
N ARG A 216 1.69 38.57 19.69
CA ARG A 216 0.35 39.05 20.09
C ARG A 216 0.13 39.04 21.61
N ILE A 217 1.07 38.46 22.37
CA ILE A 217 1.07 38.42 23.84
C ILE A 217 1.90 39.59 24.39
#